data_fdac93f90c35150d6757aff5b9e20b52
#
_entry.id   fdac93f90c35150d6757aff5b9e20b52
#
_cell.length_a   1.000
_cell.length_b   1.000
_cell.length_c   1.000
_cell.angle_alpha   90.00
_cell.angle_beta   90.00
_cell.angle_gamma   90.00
#
_symmetry.space_group_name_H-M   'P 1'
#
loop_
_entity.id
_entity.type
_entity.pdbx_description
1 polymer ?
#
loop_
_entity_poly.entity_id
_entity_poly.type
_entity_poly.pdbx_seq_one_letter_code
_entity_poly.pdbx_strand_id
1 'polypeptide(L)'
;RSSFVLARMSSKGNLINETYSRKCFEIARKNPNVVSGFIGHGKDVEDIKRFKSKFPAGMMLLTPGVKLERGSDAMGQQYITVEDAIQGGADCIIVGRGIIKAEDRKKEAKIYRERAWKIYNERINN
;
A
#
# COMPACT_ATOMS: atom_id res chain seq x y z
N ARG A 1 -19.19 -7.43 -8.03
CA ARG A 1 -18.53 -7.17 -6.73
C ARG A 1 -17.07 -7.58 -6.86
N SER A 2 -16.16 -6.85 -6.27
CA SER A 2 -14.73 -7.16 -6.29
C SER A 2 -14.13 -7.13 -4.89
N SER A 3 -13.02 -7.81 -4.71
CA SER A 3 -12.33 -7.94 -3.43
C SER A 3 -10.85 -7.60 -3.57
N PHE A 4 -10.26 -7.12 -2.48
CA PHE A 4 -8.81 -6.99 -2.32
C PHE A 4 -8.33 -8.00 -1.30
N VAL A 5 -7.29 -8.75 -1.64
CA VAL A 5 -6.73 -9.79 -0.77
C VAL A 5 -5.60 -9.20 0.05
N LEU A 6 -5.62 -9.39 1.36
CA LEU A 6 -4.53 -8.98 2.24
C LEU A 6 -3.34 -9.91 2.04
N ALA A 7 -2.29 -9.42 1.39
CA ALA A 7 -1.11 -10.22 1.03
C ALA A 7 0.15 -9.88 1.84
N ARG A 8 0.23 -8.68 2.42
CA ARG A 8 1.27 -8.25 3.38
C ARG A 8 0.69 -7.29 4.41
N MET A 9 1.23 -7.32 5.63
CA MET A 9 0.87 -6.40 6.71
C MET A 9 2.03 -5.49 7.08
N SER A 10 1.71 -4.29 7.56
CA SER A 10 2.67 -3.28 8.02
C SER A 10 3.02 -3.39 9.52
N SER A 11 2.30 -4.19 10.30
CA SER A 11 2.55 -4.38 11.73
C SER A 11 3.69 -5.37 11.99
N LYS A 12 4.52 -5.08 12.99
CA LYS A 12 5.53 -6.02 13.50
C LYS A 12 4.87 -7.27 14.09
N GLY A 13 5.56 -8.41 14.00
CA GLY A 13 5.12 -9.67 14.62
C GLY A 13 3.93 -10.32 13.94
N ASN A 14 3.51 -9.85 12.76
CA ASN A 14 2.50 -10.57 11.99
C ASN A 14 3.07 -11.88 11.42
N LEU A 15 2.18 -12.85 11.17
CA LEU A 15 2.55 -14.19 10.69
C LEU A 15 2.56 -14.31 9.16
N ILE A 16 2.32 -13.24 8.43
CA ILE A 16 2.36 -13.25 6.97
C ILE A 16 3.81 -13.38 6.50
N ASN A 17 4.04 -14.36 5.64
CA ASN A 17 5.33 -14.64 5.03
C ASN A 17 5.22 -14.73 3.49
N GLU A 18 6.34 -14.96 2.80
CA GLU A 18 6.37 -15.06 1.33
C GLU A 18 5.50 -16.22 0.79
N THR A 19 5.39 -17.32 1.52
CA THR A 19 4.52 -18.45 1.12
C THR A 19 3.05 -18.04 1.15
N TYR A 20 2.63 -17.33 2.19
CA TYR A 20 1.28 -16.79 2.29
C TYR A 20 1.00 -15.79 1.14
N SER A 21 1.90 -14.84 0.90
CA SER A 21 1.74 -13.86 -0.17
C SER A 21 1.62 -14.54 -1.55
N ARG A 22 2.44 -15.58 -1.81
CA ARG A 22 2.36 -16.36 -3.04
C ARG A 22 1.00 -17.05 -3.20
N LYS A 23 0.44 -17.59 -2.12
CA LYS A 23 -0.90 -18.19 -2.13
C LYS A 23 -1.98 -17.15 -2.46
N CYS A 24 -1.86 -15.93 -1.95
CA CYS A 24 -2.76 -14.84 -2.32
C CYS A 24 -2.73 -14.57 -3.85
N PHE A 25 -1.55 -14.57 -4.46
CA PHE A 25 -1.41 -14.39 -5.91
C PHE A 25 -1.99 -15.55 -6.71
N GLU A 26 -1.83 -16.80 -6.25
CA GLU A 26 -2.45 -17.98 -6.87
C GLU A 26 -3.98 -17.91 -6.83
N ILE A 27 -4.55 -17.48 -5.69
CA ILE A 27 -6.01 -17.29 -5.54
C ILE A 27 -6.49 -16.22 -6.53
N ALA A 28 -5.80 -15.11 -6.61
CA ALA A 28 -6.17 -14.02 -7.52
C ALA A 28 -6.14 -14.45 -8.98
N ARG A 29 -5.11 -15.21 -9.42
CA ARG A 29 -5.03 -15.75 -10.78
C ARG A 29 -6.19 -16.68 -11.12
N LYS A 30 -6.67 -17.44 -10.16
CA LYS A 30 -7.81 -18.37 -10.35
C LYS A 30 -9.17 -17.67 -10.31
N ASN A 31 -9.22 -16.45 -9.78
CA ASN A 31 -10.45 -15.70 -9.58
C ASN A 31 -10.38 -14.25 -10.10
N PRO A 32 -9.99 -14.04 -11.38
CA PRO A 32 -9.75 -12.69 -11.91
C PRO A 32 -11.02 -11.82 -11.98
N ASN A 33 -12.19 -12.44 -12.00
CA ASN A 33 -13.48 -11.74 -12.03
C ASN A 33 -13.93 -11.24 -10.64
N VAL A 34 -13.25 -11.65 -9.57
CA VAL A 34 -13.62 -11.33 -8.19
C VAL A 34 -12.51 -10.54 -7.48
N VAL A 35 -11.26 -10.85 -7.76
CA VAL A 35 -10.12 -10.19 -7.12
C VAL A 35 -9.62 -9.04 -7.99
N SER A 36 -9.68 -7.81 -7.46
CA SER A 36 -9.19 -6.60 -8.13
C SER A 36 -7.76 -6.24 -7.76
N GLY A 37 -7.21 -6.83 -6.71
CA GLY A 37 -5.85 -6.53 -6.28
C GLY A 37 -5.56 -6.97 -4.86
N PHE A 38 -4.54 -6.33 -4.29
CA PHE A 38 -4.00 -6.73 -3.00
C PHE A 38 -3.86 -5.53 -2.06
N ILE A 39 -4.03 -5.81 -0.77
CA ILE A 39 -3.58 -4.92 0.29
C ILE A 39 -2.20 -5.41 0.69
N GLY A 40 -1.20 -4.51 0.65
CA GLY A 40 0.17 -4.89 0.97
C GLY A 40 1.05 -3.71 1.30
N HIS A 41 2.06 -3.97 2.13
CA HIS A 41 3.03 -3.01 2.61
C HIS A 41 4.45 -3.41 2.19
N GLY A 42 5.35 -2.44 2.09
CA GLY A 42 6.78 -2.66 1.92
C GLY A 42 7.57 -1.68 2.78
N LYS A 43 8.82 -2.04 3.06
CA LYS A 43 9.72 -1.24 3.92
C LYS A 43 10.33 -0.04 3.20
N ASP A 44 10.44 -0.11 1.88
CA ASP A 44 11.01 0.91 1.00
C ASP A 44 10.49 0.77 -0.44
N VAL A 45 10.89 1.69 -1.30
CA VAL A 45 10.50 1.74 -2.72
C VAL A 45 10.81 0.42 -3.44
N GLU A 46 12.02 -0.12 -3.27
CA GLU A 46 12.46 -1.33 -3.97
C GLU A 46 11.74 -2.58 -3.48
N ASP A 47 11.41 -2.66 -2.20
CA ASP A 47 10.62 -3.76 -1.65
C ASP A 47 9.19 -3.75 -2.18
N ILE A 48 8.59 -2.57 -2.32
CA ILE A 48 7.25 -2.41 -2.93
C ILE A 48 7.30 -2.79 -4.41
N LYS A 49 8.30 -2.34 -5.16
CA LYS A 49 8.48 -2.72 -6.58
C LYS A 49 8.59 -4.23 -6.76
N ARG A 50 9.45 -4.89 -5.98
CA ARG A 50 9.59 -6.36 -6.00
C ARG A 50 8.29 -7.07 -5.64
N PHE A 51 7.53 -6.53 -4.70
CA PHE A 51 6.24 -7.09 -4.32
C PHE A 51 5.22 -6.93 -5.46
N LYS A 52 5.08 -5.73 -6.01
CA LYS A 52 4.17 -5.42 -7.12
C LYS A 52 4.49 -6.22 -8.39
N SER A 53 5.77 -6.47 -8.69
CA SER A 53 6.18 -7.23 -9.88
C SER A 53 5.71 -8.68 -9.90
N LYS A 54 5.30 -9.23 -8.75
CA LYS A 54 4.76 -10.59 -8.63
C LYS A 54 3.26 -10.69 -8.92
N PHE A 55 2.58 -9.54 -9.09
CA PHE A 55 1.14 -9.51 -9.28
C PHE A 55 0.72 -10.04 -10.66
N PRO A 56 -0.45 -10.67 -10.75
CA PRO A 56 -1.12 -10.85 -12.03
C PRO A 56 -1.36 -9.49 -12.70
N ALA A 57 -1.32 -9.45 -14.02
CA ALA A 57 -1.54 -8.23 -14.79
C ALA A 57 -2.88 -7.57 -14.45
N GLY A 58 -2.90 -6.24 -14.38
CA GLY A 58 -4.09 -5.46 -14.10
C GLY A 58 -4.50 -5.40 -12.62
N MET A 59 -3.81 -6.11 -11.71
CA MET A 59 -4.13 -6.08 -10.28
C MET A 59 -3.58 -4.83 -9.59
N MET A 60 -4.39 -4.20 -8.75
CA MET A 60 -4.03 -3.00 -7.99
C MET A 60 -3.31 -3.33 -6.69
N LEU A 61 -2.46 -2.43 -6.24
CA LEU A 61 -1.86 -2.42 -4.90
C LEU A 61 -2.42 -1.28 -4.05
N LEU A 62 -3.08 -1.61 -2.95
CA LEU A 62 -3.51 -0.70 -1.91
C LEU A 62 -2.55 -0.82 -0.72
N THR A 63 -1.84 0.27 -0.38
CA THR A 63 -0.77 0.25 0.61
C THR A 63 -1.18 0.94 1.90
N PRO A 64 -1.32 0.19 3.02
CA PRO A 64 -1.50 0.75 4.36
C PRO A 64 -0.14 1.14 4.98
N GLY A 65 -0.21 1.75 6.17
CA GLY A 65 1.00 2.14 6.90
C GLY A 65 1.73 3.31 6.25
N VAL A 66 0.97 4.24 5.68
CA VAL A 66 1.51 5.44 5.02
C VAL A 66 1.32 6.66 5.91
N LYS A 67 2.38 7.45 6.07
CA LYS A 67 2.39 8.74 6.75
C LYS A 67 3.16 9.79 5.95
N LEU A 68 3.07 11.06 6.38
CA LEU A 68 3.86 12.14 5.79
C LEU A 68 5.36 11.99 6.09
N GLU A 69 5.69 11.33 7.22
CA GLU A 69 7.06 11.02 7.63
C GLU A 69 7.21 9.53 7.96
N ARG A 70 8.41 9.00 7.79
CA ARG A 70 8.75 7.62 8.19
C ARG A 70 8.69 7.46 9.71
N GLY A 71 8.45 6.25 10.18
CA GLY A 71 8.49 5.93 11.60
C GLY A 71 7.70 4.69 11.96
N SER A 72 7.51 4.53 13.26
CA SER A 72 6.66 3.50 13.85
C SER A 72 5.80 4.14 14.96
N ASP A 73 4.83 3.41 15.46
CA ASP A 73 4.07 3.85 16.62
C ASP A 73 4.11 2.81 17.75
N ALA A 74 3.54 3.19 18.90
CA ALA A 74 3.49 2.35 20.09
C ALA A 74 2.75 1.02 19.89
N MET A 75 1.94 0.91 18.81
CA MET A 75 1.21 -0.31 18.44
C MET A 75 1.99 -1.21 17.45
N GLY A 76 3.26 -0.90 17.19
CA GLY A 76 4.12 -1.69 16.29
C GLY A 76 3.83 -1.49 14.80
N GLN A 77 3.03 -0.50 14.42
CA GLN A 77 2.79 -0.16 13.01
C GLN A 77 4.06 0.44 12.40
N GLN A 78 4.51 -0.12 11.27
CA GLN A 78 5.59 0.43 10.47
C GLN A 78 5.02 1.42 9.45
N TYR A 79 5.67 2.57 9.29
CA TYR A 79 5.22 3.60 8.36
C TYR A 79 6.29 3.90 7.31
N ILE A 80 5.82 4.09 6.08
CA ILE A 80 6.59 4.63 4.95
C ILE A 80 5.99 5.97 4.52
N THR A 81 6.72 6.73 3.71
CA THR A 81 6.20 8.00 3.19
C THR A 81 5.19 7.78 2.06
N VAL A 82 4.40 8.80 1.78
CA VAL A 82 3.49 8.83 0.62
C VAL A 82 4.27 8.63 -0.67
N GLU A 83 5.42 9.33 -0.78
CA GLU A 83 6.30 9.29 -1.94
C GLU A 83 6.84 7.88 -2.19
N ASP A 84 7.38 7.24 -1.16
CA ASP A 84 7.92 5.88 -1.27
C ASP A 84 6.84 4.87 -1.70
N ALA A 85 5.63 4.98 -1.13
CA ALA A 85 4.53 4.09 -1.47
C ALA A 85 4.16 4.20 -2.95
N ILE A 86 3.91 5.42 -3.43
CA ILE A 86 3.49 5.65 -4.82
C ILE A 86 4.63 5.38 -5.80
N GLN A 87 5.85 5.81 -5.50
CA GLN A 87 7.03 5.54 -6.34
C GLN A 87 7.36 4.05 -6.43
N GLY A 88 7.11 3.30 -5.35
CA GLY A 88 7.23 1.84 -5.31
C GLY A 88 6.18 1.10 -6.14
N GLY A 89 5.10 1.75 -6.55
CA GLY A 89 4.08 1.16 -7.42
C GLY A 89 2.71 0.97 -6.75
N ALA A 90 2.49 1.53 -5.56
CA ALA A 90 1.14 1.58 -5.01
C ALA A 90 0.20 2.37 -5.93
N ASP A 91 -0.98 1.84 -6.16
CA ASP A 91 -2.03 2.50 -6.94
C ASP A 91 -2.92 3.35 -6.03
N CYS A 92 -3.01 2.97 -4.75
CA CYS A 92 -3.77 3.70 -3.74
C CYS A 92 -3.07 3.60 -2.38
N ILE A 93 -3.15 4.65 -1.58
CA ILE A 93 -2.69 4.66 -0.19
C ILE A 93 -3.87 4.54 0.77
N ILE A 94 -3.69 3.78 1.84
CA ILE A 94 -4.67 3.66 2.92
C ILE A 94 -4.12 4.41 4.13
N VAL A 95 -4.76 5.53 4.47
CA VAL A 95 -4.35 6.39 5.59
C VAL A 95 -5.43 6.40 6.67
N GLY A 96 -5.08 5.89 7.85
CA GLY A 96 -5.98 5.87 9.00
C GLY A 96 -5.62 6.98 10.01
N ARG A 97 -4.84 6.60 11.01
CA ARG A 97 -4.48 7.46 12.16
C ARG A 97 -3.81 8.79 11.78
N GLY A 98 -3.08 8.83 10.65
CA GLY A 98 -2.49 10.06 10.14
C GLY A 98 -3.51 11.16 9.86
N ILE A 99 -4.70 10.78 9.39
CA ILE A 99 -5.80 11.72 9.15
C ILE A 99 -6.73 11.82 10.37
N ILE A 100 -7.12 10.69 10.97
CA ILE A 100 -8.13 10.64 12.04
C ILE A 100 -7.68 11.43 13.29
N LYS A 101 -6.39 11.42 13.60
CA LYS A 101 -5.80 12.12 14.75
C LYS A 101 -5.37 13.55 14.46
N ALA A 102 -5.45 14.01 13.21
CA ALA A 102 -5.13 15.37 12.85
C ALA A 102 -6.17 16.36 13.41
N GLU A 103 -5.72 17.55 13.80
CA GLU A 103 -6.55 18.63 14.27
C GLU A 103 -7.54 19.08 13.18
N ASP A 104 -7.03 19.29 11.96
CA ASP A 104 -7.85 19.52 10.76
C ASP A 104 -7.74 18.33 9.80
N ARG A 105 -8.68 17.39 9.94
CA ARG A 105 -8.72 16.15 9.15
C ARG A 105 -8.88 16.40 7.64
N LYS A 106 -9.63 17.44 7.27
CA LYS A 106 -9.88 17.78 5.85
C LYS A 106 -8.62 18.32 5.19
N LYS A 107 -7.93 19.23 5.88
CA LYS A 107 -6.63 19.76 5.44
C LYS A 107 -5.59 18.65 5.33
N GLU A 108 -5.50 17.79 6.33
CA GLU A 108 -4.55 16.67 6.35
C GLU A 108 -4.81 15.68 5.20
N ALA A 109 -6.06 15.28 4.97
CA ALA A 109 -6.44 14.42 3.86
C ALA A 109 -6.08 15.04 2.50
N LYS A 110 -6.24 16.35 2.36
CA LYS A 110 -5.84 17.08 1.15
C LYS A 110 -4.33 16.99 0.91
N ILE A 111 -3.51 17.17 1.96
CA ILE A 111 -2.03 17.05 1.87
C ILE A 111 -1.64 15.65 1.38
N TYR A 112 -2.19 14.58 1.98
CA TYR A 112 -1.93 13.20 1.54
C TYR A 112 -2.28 13.00 0.05
N ARG A 113 -3.45 13.47 -0.36
CA ARG A 113 -3.91 13.35 -1.75
C ARG A 113 -2.99 14.09 -2.72
N GLU A 114 -2.63 15.33 -2.42
CA GLU A 114 -1.82 16.17 -3.31
C GLU A 114 -0.39 15.62 -3.46
N ARG A 115 0.22 15.15 -2.37
CA ARG A 115 1.54 14.49 -2.41
C ARG A 115 1.48 13.20 -3.22
N ALA A 116 0.50 12.34 -2.97
CA ALA A 116 0.34 11.09 -3.72
C ALA A 116 0.11 11.35 -5.22
N TRP A 117 -0.74 12.31 -5.55
CA TRP A 117 -1.07 12.65 -6.94
C TRP A 117 0.13 13.22 -7.71
N LYS A 118 0.94 14.05 -7.05
CA LYS A 118 2.18 14.58 -7.64
C LYS A 118 3.12 13.46 -8.05
N ILE A 119 3.45 12.55 -7.13
CA ILE A 119 4.37 11.44 -7.41
C ILE A 119 3.79 10.46 -8.42
N TYR A 120 2.48 10.20 -8.38
CA TYR A 120 1.82 9.38 -9.38
C TYR A 120 2.00 9.96 -10.79
N ASN A 121 1.76 11.25 -10.98
CA ASN A 121 1.95 11.90 -12.29
C ASN A 121 3.42 11.86 -12.75
N GLU A 122 4.38 12.09 -11.86
CA GLU A 122 5.80 11.95 -12.17
C GLU A 122 6.14 10.53 -12.63
N ARG A 123 5.58 9.50 -11.94
CA ARG A 123 5.81 8.09 -12.27
C ARG A 123 5.27 7.67 -13.64
N ILE A 124 4.10 8.16 -14.04
CA ILE A 124 3.47 7.76 -15.31
C ILE A 124 3.99 8.56 -16.53
N ASN A 125 4.61 9.72 -16.30
CA ASN A 125 5.14 10.56 -17.35
C ASN A 125 6.65 10.34 -17.62
N ASN A 126 7.30 9.51 -16.84
CA ASN A 126 8.67 9.04 -17.02
C ASN A 126 8.69 7.61 -17.58
#